data_48d92fa1e2ef283a353e433f6fe85afc
#
_entry.id   48d92fa1e2ef283a353e433f6fe85afc
#
_cell.length_a   1.000
_cell.length_b   1.000
_cell.length_c   1.000
_cell.angle_alpha   90.00
_cell.angle_beta   90.00
_cell.angle_gamma   90.00
#
_symmetry.space_group_name_H-M   'P 1'
#
loop_
_entity.id
_entity.type
_entity.pdbx_description
1 polymer ?
#
loop_
_entity_poly.entity_id
_entity_poly.type
_entity_poly.pdbx_seq_one_letter_code
_entity_poly.pdbx_strand_id
1 'polypeptide(L)'
;MKKNILFLSLLLLLSFASGSCKRISNKNENKEVILASFTVLADIISNIAKDDFIVRSITKPGVEVHGYQPTPSDLVNASSAFVFIDNGFGFYKEKF
;
A
#
# COMPACT_ATOMS: atom_id res chain seq x y z
N MET A 1 -50.37 -32.57 -2.54
CA MET A 1 -49.72 -31.96 -1.36
C MET A 1 -48.27 -32.40 -1.14
N LYS A 2 -47.92 -33.66 -1.25
CA LYS A 2 -46.54 -34.11 -1.05
C LYS A 2 -45.55 -33.59 -2.11
N LYS A 3 -45.97 -33.44 -3.37
CA LYS A 3 -45.11 -32.88 -4.45
C LYS A 3 -44.74 -31.40 -4.25
N ASN A 4 -45.63 -30.60 -3.69
CA ASN A 4 -45.42 -29.20 -3.47
C ASN A 4 -44.44 -28.93 -2.28
N ILE A 5 -44.48 -29.81 -1.27
CA ILE A 5 -43.58 -29.75 -0.11
C ILE A 5 -42.14 -30.10 -0.52
N LEU A 6 -41.99 -31.10 -1.41
CA LEU A 6 -40.70 -31.49 -1.98
C LEU A 6 -40.08 -30.37 -2.84
N PHE A 7 -40.90 -29.67 -3.64
CA PHE A 7 -40.48 -28.54 -4.44
C PHE A 7 -40.07 -27.35 -3.57
N LEU A 8 -40.81 -27.08 -2.52
CA LEU A 8 -40.51 -26.01 -1.57
C LEU A 8 -39.23 -26.28 -0.79
N SER A 9 -39.01 -27.55 -0.39
CA SER A 9 -37.78 -28.00 0.27
C SER A 9 -36.56 -27.91 -0.64
N LEU A 10 -36.69 -28.23 -1.92
CA LEU A 10 -35.61 -28.10 -2.90
C LEU A 10 -35.25 -26.65 -3.18
N LEU A 11 -36.23 -25.75 -3.21
CA LEU A 11 -36.02 -24.31 -3.39
C LEU A 11 -35.30 -23.69 -2.19
N LEU A 12 -35.60 -24.17 -0.98
CA LEU A 12 -34.93 -23.70 0.25
C LEU A 12 -33.46 -24.14 0.34
N LEU A 13 -33.14 -25.34 -0.17
CA LEU A 13 -31.76 -25.84 -0.21
C LEU A 13 -30.89 -25.10 -1.23
N LEU A 14 -31.46 -24.59 -2.34
CA LEU A 14 -30.71 -23.80 -3.32
C LEU A 14 -30.35 -22.40 -2.79
N SER A 15 -31.08 -21.88 -1.82
CA SER A 15 -30.78 -20.53 -1.24
C SER A 15 -29.56 -20.52 -0.35
N PHE A 16 -29.06 -21.65 0.12
CA PHE A 16 -27.87 -21.74 0.97
C PHE A 16 -26.55 -21.86 0.18
N ALA A 17 -26.61 -22.00 -1.14
CA ALA A 17 -25.44 -22.17 -1.98
C ALA A 17 -24.78 -20.84 -2.44
N SER A 18 -25.31 -19.68 -2.05
CA SER A 18 -24.63 -18.41 -2.19
C SER A 18 -23.57 -18.24 -1.10
N GLY A 19 -22.63 -19.19 -1.05
CA GLY A 19 -21.39 -19.05 -0.30
C GLY A 19 -20.70 -17.79 -0.75
N SER A 20 -20.74 -16.76 0.08
CA SER A 20 -19.99 -15.54 -0.04
C SER A 20 -18.51 -15.90 -0.22
N CYS A 21 -18.02 -15.97 -1.46
CA CYS A 21 -16.60 -15.88 -1.75
C CYS A 21 -16.14 -14.51 -1.26
N LYS A 22 -15.67 -14.49 -0.02
CA LYS A 22 -14.92 -13.37 0.53
C LYS A 22 -13.66 -13.28 -0.31
N ARG A 23 -13.70 -12.44 -1.35
CA ARG A 23 -12.52 -12.07 -2.12
C ARG A 23 -11.54 -11.51 -1.11
N ILE A 24 -10.52 -12.27 -0.76
CA ILE A 24 -9.34 -11.75 -0.09
C ILE A 24 -8.73 -10.80 -1.11
N SER A 25 -9.18 -9.56 -1.11
CA SER A 25 -8.51 -8.47 -1.80
C SER A 25 -7.15 -8.37 -1.12
N ASN A 26 -6.10 -8.74 -1.82
CA ASN A 26 -4.74 -8.38 -1.44
C ASN A 26 -4.69 -6.86 -1.48
N LYS A 27 -4.98 -6.25 -0.34
CA LYS A 27 -5.12 -4.80 -0.16
C LYS A 27 -3.83 -4.04 -0.47
N ASN A 28 -2.73 -4.76 -0.75
CA ASN A 28 -1.42 -4.17 -1.01
C ASN A 28 -1.05 -4.08 -2.51
N GLU A 29 -1.72 -4.79 -3.41
CA GLU A 29 -1.32 -4.81 -4.84
C GLU A 29 -1.63 -3.52 -5.61
N ASN A 30 -2.48 -2.62 -5.07
CA ASN A 30 -2.89 -1.39 -5.75
C ASN A 30 -2.63 -0.12 -4.93
N LYS A 31 -1.81 -0.19 -3.87
CA LYS A 31 -1.50 1.00 -3.09
C LYS A 31 -0.37 1.78 -3.74
N GLU A 32 -0.57 3.07 -3.86
CA GLU A 32 0.47 3.99 -4.32
C GLU A 32 1.58 4.14 -3.28
N VAL A 33 2.78 4.42 -3.75
CA VAL A 33 3.98 4.55 -2.91
C VAL A 33 4.27 6.02 -2.65
N ILE A 34 4.34 6.40 -1.39
CA ILE A 34 4.91 7.66 -0.95
C ILE A 34 6.37 7.40 -0.57
N LEU A 35 7.29 8.13 -1.17
CA LEU A 35 8.71 8.02 -0.88
C LEU A 35 9.17 9.23 -0.08
N ALA A 36 9.76 8.98 1.09
CA ALA A 36 10.35 10.00 1.93
C ALA A 36 11.87 10.01 1.80
N SER A 37 12.50 11.16 2.00
CA SER A 37 13.95 11.30 1.92
C SER A 37 14.68 10.52 3.02
N PHE A 38 14.13 10.43 4.23
CA PHE A 38 14.75 9.74 5.35
C PHE A 38 13.70 9.10 6.30
N THR A 39 14.18 8.22 7.16
CA THR A 39 13.31 7.33 7.97
C THR A 39 12.38 8.05 8.92
N VAL A 40 12.83 9.12 9.60
CA VAL A 40 11.96 9.86 10.54
C VAL A 40 10.79 10.50 9.80
N LEU A 41 11.03 11.04 8.60
CA LEU A 41 9.97 11.60 7.77
C LEU A 41 9.01 10.52 7.29
N ALA A 42 9.53 9.35 6.90
CA ALA A 42 8.71 8.20 6.54
C ALA A 42 7.82 7.74 7.70
N ASP A 43 8.33 7.74 8.92
CA ASP A 43 7.57 7.41 10.13
C ASP A 43 6.40 8.37 10.35
N ILE A 44 6.65 9.68 10.24
CA ILE A 44 5.62 10.71 10.36
C ILE A 44 4.54 10.51 9.30
N ILE A 45 4.94 10.32 8.05
CA ILE A 45 4.02 10.10 6.93
C ILE A 45 3.21 8.82 7.13
N SER A 46 3.83 7.74 7.58
CA SER A 46 3.13 6.47 7.85
C SER A 46 2.03 6.61 8.91
N ASN A 47 2.27 7.41 9.94
CA ASN A 47 1.27 7.69 10.97
C ASN A 47 0.07 8.48 10.44
N ILE A 48 0.28 9.30 9.41
CA ILE A 48 -0.77 10.10 8.76
C ILE A 48 -1.50 9.27 7.70
N ALA A 49 -0.74 8.62 6.83
CA ALA A 49 -1.25 7.86 5.68
C ALA A 49 -1.89 6.51 6.09
N LYS A 50 -1.51 5.98 7.24
CA LYS A 50 -2.00 4.68 7.77
C LYS A 50 -1.90 3.58 6.70
N ASP A 51 -3.01 2.92 6.43
CA ASP A 51 -3.09 1.80 5.51
C ASP A 51 -3.44 2.21 4.06
N ASP A 52 -3.60 3.48 3.76
CA ASP A 52 -4.03 3.94 2.43
C ASP A 52 -2.90 3.94 1.42
N PHE A 53 -1.66 4.15 1.87
CA PHE A 53 -0.47 4.20 1.05
C PHE A 53 0.62 3.24 1.55
N ILE A 54 1.56 2.91 0.67
CA ILE A 54 2.83 2.28 1.05
C ILE A 54 3.84 3.40 1.25
N VAL A 55 4.35 3.56 2.48
CA VAL A 55 5.37 4.57 2.77
C VAL A 55 6.74 3.92 2.82
N ARG A 56 7.71 4.50 2.11
CA ARG A 56 9.10 4.04 2.07
C ARG A 56 10.05 5.22 2.31
N SER A 57 11.26 4.91 2.76
CA SER A 57 12.36 5.87 2.89
C SER A 57 13.47 5.54 1.91
N ILE A 58 14.12 6.56 1.35
CA ILE A 58 15.36 6.40 0.57
C ILE A 58 16.46 5.90 1.47
N THR A 59 16.72 6.60 2.59
CA THR A 59 17.74 6.16 3.53
C THR A 59 17.24 5.00 4.39
N LYS A 60 18.16 4.10 4.74
CA LYS A 60 17.88 3.03 5.69
C LYS A 60 18.03 3.55 7.13
N PRO A 61 17.40 2.88 8.13
CA PRO A 61 17.63 3.23 9.53
C PRO A 61 19.11 3.24 9.89
N GLY A 62 19.53 4.29 10.63
CA GLY A 62 20.91 4.45 11.07
C GLY A 62 21.89 4.99 10.04
N VAL A 63 21.44 5.31 8.83
CA VAL A 63 22.28 5.94 7.80
C VAL A 63 22.35 7.45 8.05
N GLU A 64 23.57 8.00 7.99
CA GLU A 64 23.80 9.44 8.06
C GLU A 64 23.23 10.13 6.81
N VAL A 65 22.33 11.07 7.04
CA VAL A 65 21.59 11.72 5.94
C VAL A 65 22.44 12.77 5.23
N HIS A 66 23.29 13.49 5.96
CA HIS A 66 24.04 14.62 5.42
C HIS A 66 25.06 14.25 4.33
N GLY A 67 25.63 13.06 4.39
CA GLY A 67 26.57 12.54 3.40
C GLY A 67 25.97 11.54 2.42
N TYR A 68 24.68 11.31 2.45
CA TYR A 68 24.04 10.28 1.63
C TYR A 68 24.14 10.61 0.14
N GLN A 69 24.63 9.64 -0.63
CA GLN A 69 24.66 9.70 -2.08
C GLN A 69 23.60 8.75 -2.64
N PRO A 70 22.57 9.28 -3.34
CA PRO A 70 21.54 8.45 -3.95
C PRO A 70 22.13 7.46 -4.94
N THR A 71 21.66 6.23 -4.86
CA THR A 71 22.02 5.18 -5.81
C THR A 71 21.10 5.24 -7.05
N PRO A 72 21.46 4.58 -8.17
CA PRO A 72 20.57 4.48 -9.33
C PRO A 72 19.21 3.86 -8.99
N SER A 73 19.17 2.93 -8.04
CA SER A 73 17.89 2.35 -7.58
C SER A 73 17.02 3.35 -6.82
N ASP A 74 17.63 4.28 -6.08
CA ASP A 74 16.89 5.34 -5.40
C ASP A 74 16.23 6.29 -6.41
N LEU A 75 16.92 6.60 -7.50
CA LEU A 75 16.38 7.41 -8.61
C LEU A 75 15.18 6.71 -9.27
N VAL A 76 15.27 5.40 -9.52
CA VAL A 76 14.16 4.61 -10.06
C VAL A 76 12.98 4.61 -9.09
N ASN A 77 13.22 4.41 -7.80
CA ASN A 77 12.19 4.44 -6.78
C ASN A 77 11.51 5.81 -6.69
N ALA A 78 12.29 6.89 -6.76
CA ALA A 78 11.77 8.26 -6.74
C ALA A 78 10.90 8.57 -7.96
N SER A 79 11.35 8.15 -9.15
CA SER A 79 10.60 8.37 -10.39
C SER A 79 9.30 7.58 -10.50
N SER A 80 9.21 6.44 -9.81
CA SER A 80 8.03 5.56 -9.80
C SER A 80 7.09 5.81 -8.62
N ALA A 81 7.48 6.64 -7.66
CA ALA A 81 6.65 6.99 -6.52
C ALA A 81 5.50 7.91 -6.92
N PHE A 82 4.36 7.77 -6.24
CA PHE A 82 3.23 8.69 -6.39
C PHE A 82 3.61 10.11 -5.98
N VAL A 83 4.36 10.25 -4.90
CA VAL A 83 4.92 11.51 -4.43
C VAL A 83 6.23 11.26 -3.69
N PHE A 84 7.19 12.16 -3.87
CA PHE A 84 8.41 12.23 -3.10
C PHE A 84 8.35 13.41 -2.12
N ILE A 85 8.61 13.15 -0.85
CA ILE A 85 8.53 14.14 0.23
C ILE A 85 9.91 14.28 0.87
N ASP A 86 10.41 15.51 0.90
CA ASP A 86 11.63 15.89 1.62
C ASP A 86 11.36 17.01 2.62
N ASN A 87 12.33 17.30 3.48
CA ASN A 87 12.21 18.35 4.48
C ASN A 87 12.70 19.74 3.99
N GLY A 88 12.97 19.89 2.71
CA GLY A 88 13.35 21.15 2.10
C GLY A 88 14.78 21.64 2.40
N PHE A 89 15.64 20.86 3.08
CA PHE A 89 17.02 21.20 3.36
C PHE A 89 17.96 21.18 2.13
N GLY A 90 17.39 20.90 0.95
CA GLY A 90 18.15 20.98 -0.30
C GLY A 90 19.13 19.85 -0.55
N PHE A 91 19.13 18.80 0.27
CA PHE A 91 20.05 17.66 0.11
C PHE A 91 19.93 16.95 -1.23
N TYR A 92 18.79 17.10 -1.89
CA TYR A 92 18.48 16.41 -3.15
C TYR A 92 18.23 17.36 -4.33
N LYS A 93 18.27 18.68 -4.12
CA LYS A 93 17.92 19.67 -5.18
C LYS A 93 18.76 19.57 -6.45
N GLU A 94 19.94 19.01 -6.35
CA GLU A 94 20.87 18.87 -7.49
C GLU A 94 20.97 17.42 -8.00
N LYS A 95 20.20 16.49 -7.42
CA LYS A 95 20.38 15.05 -7.65
C LYS A 95 19.18 14.33 -8.24
N PHE A 96 18.02 15.01 -8.34
CA PHE A 96 16.81 14.49 -8.95
C PHE A 96 16.27 15.41 -10.04
#